data_62ca91b764f0f7af14bf752e1b657775
#
_entry.id   62ca91b764f0f7af14bf752e1b657775
#
_cell.length_a   1.000
_cell.length_b   1.000
_cell.length_c   1.000
_cell.angle_alpha   90.00
_cell.angle_beta   90.00
_cell.angle_gamma   90.00
#
_symmetry.space_group_name_H-M   'P 1'
#
loop_
_entity.id
_entity.type
_entity.pdbx_description
1 polymer ?
#
loop_
_entity_poly.entity_id
_entity_poly.type
_entity_poly.pdbx_seq_one_letter_code
_entity_poly.pdbx_strand_id
1 'polypeptide(L)'
;MKHLNKFLLIICLQLCGGASFAQTQTLAPNYPKSEWQVADLILMHTPGEELFNGILHPSAGLFEDYFSIENAAEEHRNYIHMLQTNGITVRTVKEVLEDAPLDSLRTLASRVLRYDVSLLSEAEAIESENYRQEVLSKMSRADLIRCILLQPSVKLRRTPSNTGFEAEYVQRPLMNLYFTRDQSITTPRGHIICKMNSTQRAPETDIIALCYTQLGQRPLLRISGEGRLEGGDYIPAGTLSLIGCGMRTNDEGVRQIMEADAFGHDTIVIVRDHKLWQMQMHLDTYFNVIDKDLCTMVSSRLFAKPNESEYVTCDIWTRKRGTKTYKKWKRNISFVSFLKERGVHIIPIDRADELHYANNFLTIAPRHIMAVGGQSQVLQQRLSAAGVKVEWIPLESLIDGYGAAHCMTQVLRRH
;
A
#
# COMPACT_ATOMS: atom_id res chain seq x y z
N MET A 1 -63.91 -52.06 23.77
CA MET A 1 -63.73 -53.22 22.87
C MET A 1 -63.10 -52.70 21.58
N LYS A 2 -61.92 -53.05 21.40
CA LYS A 2 -61.35 -53.79 20.25
C LYS A 2 -61.38 -53.08 18.89
N HIS A 3 -60.16 -52.85 18.48
CA HIS A 3 -59.50 -53.17 17.19
C HIS A 3 -59.71 -52.14 16.06
N LEU A 4 -58.75 -51.78 15.43
CA LEU A 4 -57.50 -52.22 14.78
C LEU A 4 -57.39 -51.61 13.36
N ASN A 5 -56.27 -50.96 13.12
CA ASN A 5 -55.51 -50.99 11.87
C ASN A 5 -56.08 -50.47 10.54
N LYS A 6 -55.38 -49.62 9.81
CA LYS A 6 -54.23 -49.92 8.98
C LYS A 6 -53.80 -48.67 8.16
N PHE A 7 -52.55 -48.38 8.20
CA PHE A 7 -51.65 -47.90 7.16
C PHE A 7 -52.20 -47.41 5.81
N LEU A 8 -51.93 -46.17 5.46
CA LEU A 8 -51.57 -45.83 4.10
C LEU A 8 -50.40 -44.87 4.12
N LEU A 9 -49.22 -45.36 3.65
CA LEU A 9 -47.97 -44.69 3.48
C LEU A 9 -48.03 -43.92 2.14
N ILE A 10 -48.09 -42.60 2.17
CA ILE A 10 -47.88 -41.77 0.97
C ILE A 10 -46.44 -41.26 1.03
N ILE A 11 -45.63 -41.82 0.15
CA ILE A 11 -44.27 -41.37 -0.10
C ILE A 11 -44.33 -40.11 -0.97
N CYS A 12 -44.16 -38.94 -0.36
CA CYS A 12 -43.80 -37.71 -1.08
C CYS A 12 -42.29 -37.65 -1.20
N LEU A 13 -41.75 -38.00 -2.36
CA LEU A 13 -40.39 -37.70 -2.77
C LEU A 13 -40.27 -36.18 -2.97
N GLN A 14 -39.82 -35.46 -1.96
CA GLN A 14 -39.30 -34.12 -2.13
C GLN A 14 -37.84 -34.22 -2.62
N LEU A 15 -37.65 -33.93 -3.89
CA LEU A 15 -36.35 -33.62 -4.46
C LEU A 15 -35.91 -32.23 -3.93
N CYS A 16 -35.33 -32.21 -2.74
CA CYS A 16 -34.53 -31.06 -2.30
C CYS A 16 -33.16 -31.15 -2.96
N GLY A 17 -33.02 -30.44 -4.09
CA GLY A 17 -31.71 -30.13 -4.63
C GLY A 17 -30.94 -29.29 -3.62
N GLY A 18 -30.17 -29.95 -2.77
CA GLY A 18 -29.21 -29.32 -1.90
C GLY A 18 -28.07 -28.74 -2.75
N ALA A 19 -28.12 -27.44 -3.05
CA ALA A 19 -26.95 -26.73 -3.45
C ALA A 19 -25.97 -26.80 -2.26
N SER A 20 -25.02 -27.71 -2.38
CA SER A 20 -23.85 -27.75 -1.49
C SER A 20 -23.07 -26.44 -1.72
N PHE A 21 -23.31 -25.45 -0.87
CA PHE A 21 -22.36 -24.36 -0.69
C PHE A 21 -21.09 -25.04 -0.15
N ALA A 22 -20.14 -25.25 -1.05
CA ALA A 22 -18.78 -25.57 -0.65
C ALA A 22 -18.36 -24.47 0.34
N GLN A 23 -18.35 -24.81 1.63
CA GLN A 23 -17.63 -24.02 2.62
C GLN A 23 -16.18 -23.97 2.14
N THR A 24 -15.84 -22.86 1.51
CA THR A 24 -14.43 -22.51 1.28
C THR A 24 -13.83 -22.50 2.69
N GLN A 25 -13.08 -23.55 3.03
CA GLN A 25 -12.20 -23.51 4.19
C GLN A 25 -11.31 -22.30 3.97
N THR A 26 -11.59 -21.22 4.68
CA THR A 26 -10.68 -20.08 4.77
C THR A 26 -9.45 -20.61 5.50
N LEU A 27 -8.44 -21.04 4.75
CA LEU A 27 -7.10 -21.27 5.26
C LEU A 27 -6.73 -20.04 6.05
N ALA A 28 -6.23 -20.22 7.28
CA ALA A 28 -5.74 -19.10 8.08
C ALA A 28 -4.78 -18.27 7.22
N PRO A 29 -4.97 -16.95 7.14
CA PRO A 29 -4.20 -16.14 6.21
C PRO A 29 -2.71 -16.26 6.54
N ASN A 30 -1.89 -16.66 5.55
CA ASN A 30 -0.43 -16.70 5.66
C ASN A 30 0.11 -15.27 5.56
N TYR A 31 0.04 -14.53 6.65
CA TYR A 31 0.62 -13.20 6.71
C TYR A 31 2.16 -13.26 6.70
N PRO A 32 2.83 -12.33 6.01
CA PRO A 32 4.28 -12.28 5.92
C PRO A 32 4.97 -12.19 7.29
N LYS A 33 5.90 -13.11 7.56
CA LYS A 33 6.81 -13.02 8.71
C LYS A 33 8.14 -12.40 8.31
N SER A 34 8.49 -12.47 7.03
CA SER A 34 9.70 -11.88 6.49
C SER A 34 9.51 -11.43 5.05
N GLU A 35 10.28 -10.42 4.63
CA GLU A 35 10.27 -9.90 3.27
C GLU A 35 10.76 -10.93 2.24
N TRP A 36 11.61 -11.88 2.64
CA TRP A 36 12.17 -12.92 1.77
C TRP A 36 11.33 -14.20 1.65
N GLN A 37 10.17 -14.32 2.33
CA GLN A 37 9.23 -15.41 2.04
C GLN A 37 8.68 -15.30 0.62
N VAL A 38 8.30 -16.44 0.03
CA VAL A 38 7.75 -16.48 -1.33
C VAL A 38 6.45 -15.66 -1.38
N ALA A 39 6.42 -14.67 -2.26
CA ALA A 39 5.24 -13.83 -2.46
C ALA A 39 4.14 -14.64 -3.17
N ASP A 40 2.90 -14.48 -2.76
CA ASP A 40 1.76 -15.26 -3.26
C ASP A 40 0.60 -14.38 -3.76
N LEU A 41 0.27 -13.32 -3.01
CA LEU A 41 -0.79 -12.39 -3.38
C LEU A 41 -0.33 -10.95 -3.20
N ILE A 42 -0.45 -10.16 -4.26
CA ILE A 42 -0.07 -8.74 -4.30
C ILE A 42 -1.25 -7.90 -4.77
N LEU A 43 -1.49 -6.77 -4.09
CA LEU A 43 -2.38 -5.70 -4.53
C LEU A 43 -1.57 -4.61 -5.23
N MET A 44 -2.00 -4.21 -6.42
CA MET A 44 -1.38 -3.16 -7.24
C MET A 44 -2.44 -2.21 -7.81
N HIS A 45 -2.02 -1.07 -8.35
CA HIS A 45 -2.90 -0.15 -9.07
C HIS A 45 -2.22 0.36 -10.33
N THR A 46 -2.72 -0.03 -11.48
CA THR A 46 -2.20 0.50 -12.75
C THR A 46 -2.62 1.96 -12.90
N PRO A 47 -1.65 2.88 -13.11
CA PRO A 47 -1.96 4.31 -13.29
C PRO A 47 -2.92 4.54 -14.46
N GLY A 48 -3.82 5.50 -14.28
CA GLY A 48 -4.84 5.88 -15.24
C GLY A 48 -5.01 7.39 -15.35
N GLU A 49 -6.24 7.84 -15.66
CA GLU A 49 -6.55 9.27 -15.85
C GLU A 49 -6.32 10.12 -14.60
N GLU A 50 -6.35 9.51 -13.40
CA GLU A 50 -6.07 10.17 -12.13
C GLU A 50 -4.65 10.72 -12.03
N LEU A 51 -3.72 10.16 -12.82
CA LEU A 51 -2.32 10.60 -12.87
C LEU A 51 -2.15 11.95 -13.59
N PHE A 52 -3.06 12.27 -14.54
CA PHE A 52 -2.88 13.40 -15.44
C PHE A 52 -2.62 14.73 -14.73
N ASN A 53 -3.36 15.03 -13.69
CA ASN A 53 -3.17 16.31 -12.99
C ASN A 53 -1.81 16.41 -12.28
N GLY A 54 -1.22 15.27 -11.89
CA GLY A 54 0.09 15.22 -11.24
C GLY A 54 1.22 15.59 -12.16
N ILE A 55 1.16 15.14 -13.41
CA ILE A 55 2.22 15.42 -14.40
C ILE A 55 2.17 16.86 -14.96
N LEU A 56 1.07 17.59 -14.72
CA LEU A 56 0.98 19.02 -15.10
C LEU A 56 1.89 19.91 -14.25
N HIS A 57 2.19 19.49 -13.02
CA HIS A 57 3.17 20.13 -12.15
C HIS A 57 3.81 19.05 -11.26
N PRO A 58 4.83 18.33 -11.77
CA PRO A 58 5.37 17.14 -11.12
C PRO A 58 5.70 17.34 -9.63
N SER A 59 6.44 18.37 -9.28
CA SER A 59 6.80 18.62 -7.88
C SER A 59 5.59 18.78 -6.94
N ALA A 60 4.49 19.40 -7.41
CA ALA A 60 3.26 19.52 -6.63
C ALA A 60 2.48 18.18 -6.61
N GLY A 61 2.63 17.37 -7.64
CA GLY A 61 2.10 16.02 -7.75
C GLY A 61 2.85 14.97 -6.93
N LEU A 62 3.96 15.37 -6.28
CA LEU A 62 4.93 14.47 -5.63
C LEU A 62 5.61 13.55 -6.64
N PHE A 63 5.96 14.10 -7.81
CA PHE A 63 6.75 13.45 -8.85
C PHE A 63 8.08 14.21 -9.07
N GLU A 64 9.08 13.49 -9.54
CA GLU A 64 10.41 14.02 -9.80
C GLU A 64 10.42 14.83 -11.11
N ASP A 65 9.83 14.26 -12.17
CA ASP A 65 9.74 14.88 -13.48
C ASP A 65 8.44 14.49 -14.20
N TYR A 66 8.27 15.02 -15.42
CA TYR A 66 7.19 14.67 -16.33
C TYR A 66 7.45 13.29 -16.95
N PHE A 67 6.41 12.47 -17.05
CA PHE A 67 6.43 11.21 -17.80
C PHE A 67 5.11 10.92 -18.51
N SER A 68 5.13 10.04 -19.53
CA SER A 68 3.92 9.65 -20.26
C SER A 68 3.06 8.70 -19.46
N ILE A 69 1.76 9.01 -19.35
CA ILE A 69 0.78 8.15 -18.67
C ILE A 69 0.64 6.80 -19.41
N GLU A 70 0.65 6.84 -20.74
CA GLU A 70 0.54 5.64 -21.57
C GLU A 70 1.73 4.70 -21.32
N ASN A 71 2.95 5.23 -21.34
CA ASN A 71 4.17 4.47 -21.04
C ASN A 71 4.14 3.93 -19.60
N ALA A 72 3.79 4.78 -18.63
CA ALA A 72 3.67 4.39 -17.24
C ALA A 72 2.67 3.23 -17.03
N ALA A 73 1.51 3.31 -17.70
CA ALA A 73 0.51 2.25 -17.65
C ALA A 73 0.99 0.95 -18.32
N GLU A 74 1.75 1.05 -19.41
CA GLU A 74 2.33 -0.10 -20.10
C GLU A 74 3.42 -0.77 -19.27
N GLU A 75 4.36 0.01 -18.75
CA GLU A 75 5.41 -0.47 -17.83
C GLU A 75 4.81 -1.19 -16.63
N HIS A 76 3.77 -0.61 -16.04
CA HIS A 76 3.09 -1.20 -14.89
C HIS A 76 2.38 -2.51 -15.23
N ARG A 77 1.69 -2.59 -16.39
CA ARG A 77 1.07 -3.84 -16.87
C ARG A 77 2.11 -4.92 -17.14
N ASN A 78 3.26 -4.54 -17.72
CA ASN A 78 4.37 -5.45 -17.93
C ASN A 78 4.91 -5.99 -16.60
N TYR A 79 5.06 -5.12 -15.59
CA TYR A 79 5.47 -5.55 -14.26
C TYR A 79 4.48 -6.54 -13.63
N ILE A 80 3.17 -6.29 -13.75
CA ILE A 80 2.13 -7.24 -13.32
C ILE A 80 2.30 -8.58 -14.04
N HIS A 81 2.51 -8.57 -15.34
CA HIS A 81 2.70 -9.78 -16.13
C HIS A 81 3.94 -10.58 -15.68
N MET A 82 5.06 -9.89 -15.40
CA MET A 82 6.28 -10.54 -14.88
C MET A 82 6.02 -11.19 -13.51
N LEU A 83 5.29 -10.53 -12.60
CA LEU A 83 4.88 -11.12 -11.32
C LEU A 83 4.03 -12.38 -11.52
N GLN A 84 3.04 -12.33 -12.40
CA GLN A 84 2.17 -13.46 -12.72
C GLN A 84 2.94 -14.63 -13.35
N THR A 85 3.92 -14.35 -14.20
CA THR A 85 4.82 -15.37 -14.79
C THR A 85 5.65 -16.08 -13.72
N ASN A 86 5.94 -15.42 -12.60
CA ASN A 86 6.56 -16.01 -11.42
C ASN A 86 5.57 -16.72 -10.47
N GLY A 87 4.33 -16.95 -10.91
CA GLY A 87 3.31 -17.66 -10.15
C GLY A 87 2.62 -16.83 -9.06
N ILE A 88 2.84 -15.52 -9.04
CA ILE A 88 2.27 -14.62 -8.04
C ILE A 88 0.89 -14.15 -8.50
N THR A 89 -0.12 -14.29 -7.66
CA THR A 89 -1.44 -13.72 -7.91
C THR A 89 -1.40 -12.21 -7.71
N VAL A 90 -1.76 -11.47 -8.74
CA VAL A 90 -1.89 -10.00 -8.67
C VAL A 90 -3.36 -9.63 -8.81
N ARG A 91 -3.84 -8.77 -7.92
CA ARG A 91 -5.13 -8.10 -8.03
C ARG A 91 -4.90 -6.61 -8.13
N THR A 92 -5.57 -5.96 -9.04
CA THR A 92 -5.51 -4.49 -9.13
C THR A 92 -6.64 -3.85 -8.32
N VAL A 93 -6.38 -2.66 -7.79
CA VAL A 93 -7.40 -1.84 -7.09
C VAL A 93 -8.62 -1.67 -7.98
N LYS A 94 -8.44 -1.41 -9.27
CA LYS A 94 -9.53 -1.23 -10.23
C LYS A 94 -10.40 -2.49 -10.32
N GLU A 95 -9.81 -3.68 -10.52
CA GLU A 95 -10.56 -4.95 -10.56
C GLU A 95 -11.33 -5.19 -9.26
N VAL A 96 -10.71 -4.92 -8.11
CA VAL A 96 -11.37 -5.08 -6.81
C VAL A 96 -12.54 -4.12 -6.65
N LEU A 97 -12.43 -2.87 -7.13
CA LEU A 97 -13.53 -1.91 -7.14
C LEU A 97 -14.63 -2.33 -8.14
N GLU A 98 -14.26 -2.89 -9.29
CA GLU A 98 -15.20 -3.43 -10.26
C GLU A 98 -16.03 -4.61 -9.70
N ASP A 99 -15.45 -5.42 -8.81
CA ASP A 99 -16.12 -6.50 -8.11
C ASP A 99 -16.94 -6.04 -6.87
N ALA A 100 -16.70 -4.82 -6.37
CA ALA A 100 -17.33 -4.33 -5.15
C ALA A 100 -18.85 -4.10 -5.30
N PRO A 101 -19.67 -4.28 -4.23
CA PRO A 101 -21.07 -3.91 -4.23
C PRO A 101 -21.30 -2.44 -4.58
N LEU A 102 -22.31 -2.13 -5.39
CA LEU A 102 -22.62 -0.76 -5.80
C LEU A 102 -22.84 0.17 -4.60
N ASP A 103 -23.46 -0.31 -3.52
CA ASP A 103 -23.68 0.51 -2.34
C ASP A 103 -22.40 0.87 -1.60
N SER A 104 -21.40 -0.01 -1.63
CA SER A 104 -20.06 0.30 -1.11
C SER A 104 -19.38 1.39 -1.95
N LEU A 105 -19.48 1.31 -3.28
CA LEU A 105 -18.97 2.34 -4.19
C LEU A 105 -19.71 3.65 -4.01
N ARG A 106 -21.05 3.65 -3.91
CA ARG A 106 -21.85 4.85 -3.65
C ARG A 106 -21.46 5.50 -2.33
N THR A 107 -21.28 4.70 -1.29
CA THR A 107 -20.83 5.19 0.02
C THR A 107 -19.48 5.88 -0.07
N LEU A 108 -18.53 5.31 -0.80
CA LEU A 108 -17.21 5.90 -0.98
C LEU A 108 -17.27 7.14 -1.87
N ALA A 109 -17.99 7.08 -3.00
CA ALA A 109 -18.19 8.22 -3.90
C ALA A 109 -18.89 9.40 -3.20
N SER A 110 -19.84 9.14 -2.31
CA SER A 110 -20.56 10.20 -1.55
C SER A 110 -19.64 11.00 -0.61
N ARG A 111 -18.54 10.42 -0.18
CA ARG A 111 -17.54 11.09 0.67
C ARG A 111 -16.62 12.02 -0.12
N VAL A 112 -16.47 11.79 -1.40
CA VAL A 112 -15.49 12.47 -2.24
C VAL A 112 -16.09 13.41 -3.26
N LEU A 113 -17.26 13.11 -3.83
CA LEU A 113 -18.01 14.06 -4.65
C LEU A 113 -18.52 15.20 -3.76
N ARG A 114 -18.13 16.43 -4.08
CA ARG A 114 -18.52 17.60 -3.30
C ARG A 114 -19.22 18.62 -4.19
N TYR A 115 -20.31 19.21 -3.66
CA TYR A 115 -20.88 20.44 -4.19
C TYR A 115 -20.49 21.57 -3.26
N ASP A 116 -19.70 22.53 -3.76
CA ASP A 116 -19.41 23.77 -3.04
C ASP A 116 -20.54 24.75 -3.31
N VAL A 117 -21.38 24.90 -2.32
CA VAL A 117 -22.60 25.73 -2.36
C VAL A 117 -22.42 27.03 -1.59
N SER A 118 -21.20 27.44 -1.30
CA SER A 118 -20.87 28.63 -0.50
C SER A 118 -21.40 29.96 -1.09
N LEU A 119 -21.74 29.97 -2.37
CA LEU A 119 -22.30 31.15 -3.08
C LEU A 119 -23.81 31.04 -3.33
N LEU A 120 -24.48 30.07 -2.71
CA LEU A 120 -25.92 29.85 -2.84
C LEU A 120 -26.64 30.22 -1.56
N SER A 121 -27.98 30.48 -1.64
CA SER A 121 -28.82 30.59 -0.46
C SER A 121 -28.97 29.23 0.26
N GLU A 122 -29.42 29.26 1.49
CA GLU A 122 -29.63 28.05 2.32
C GLU A 122 -30.59 27.06 1.64
N ALA A 123 -31.70 27.55 1.07
CA ALA A 123 -32.68 26.72 0.38
C ALA A 123 -32.06 26.04 -0.86
N GLU A 124 -31.31 26.78 -1.64
CA GLU A 124 -30.60 26.24 -2.84
C GLU A 124 -29.48 25.28 -2.45
N ALA A 125 -28.81 25.49 -1.34
CA ALA A 125 -27.79 24.56 -0.83
C ALA A 125 -28.41 23.20 -0.47
N ILE A 126 -29.58 23.21 0.20
CA ILE A 126 -30.34 21.99 0.53
C ILE A 126 -30.78 21.26 -0.76
N GLU A 127 -31.34 22.01 -1.73
CA GLU A 127 -31.75 21.45 -3.02
C GLU A 127 -30.57 20.84 -3.78
N SER A 128 -29.43 21.52 -3.80
CA SER A 128 -28.20 21.04 -4.44
C SER A 128 -27.68 19.74 -3.78
N GLU A 129 -27.75 19.63 -2.47
CA GLU A 129 -27.36 18.39 -1.76
C GLU A 129 -28.29 17.23 -2.10
N ASN A 130 -29.62 17.45 -2.17
CA ASN A 130 -30.57 16.44 -2.59
C ASN A 130 -30.29 16.00 -4.04
N TYR A 131 -29.98 16.94 -4.91
CA TYR A 131 -29.61 16.64 -6.31
C TYR A 131 -28.29 15.85 -6.38
N ARG A 132 -27.32 16.17 -5.55
CA ARG A 132 -26.06 15.40 -5.47
C ARG A 132 -26.33 13.93 -5.11
N GLN A 133 -27.21 13.65 -4.16
CA GLN A 133 -27.61 12.29 -3.78
C GLN A 133 -28.35 11.60 -4.94
N GLU A 134 -29.20 12.30 -5.64
CA GLU A 134 -29.90 11.78 -6.84
C GLU A 134 -28.89 11.41 -7.95
N VAL A 135 -27.91 12.26 -8.24
CA VAL A 135 -26.84 12.00 -9.21
C VAL A 135 -26.05 10.74 -8.82
N LEU A 136 -25.62 10.63 -7.56
CA LEU A 136 -24.90 9.46 -7.06
C LEU A 136 -25.72 8.17 -7.20
N SER A 137 -27.06 8.25 -7.00
CA SER A 137 -27.95 7.09 -7.09
C SER A 137 -28.06 6.57 -8.53
N LYS A 138 -27.92 7.46 -9.54
CA LYS A 138 -28.03 7.16 -10.96
C LYS A 138 -26.69 6.80 -11.62
N MET A 139 -25.56 7.07 -10.96
CA MET A 139 -24.24 6.76 -11.50
C MET A 139 -24.06 5.28 -11.76
N SER A 140 -23.49 4.97 -12.92
CA SER A 140 -23.01 3.63 -13.24
C SER A 140 -21.84 3.23 -12.34
N ARG A 141 -21.51 1.94 -12.31
CA ARG A 141 -20.29 1.45 -11.62
C ARG A 141 -19.03 2.18 -12.08
N ALA A 142 -18.87 2.34 -13.39
CA ALA A 142 -17.71 3.01 -13.97
C ALA A 142 -17.63 4.48 -13.53
N ASP A 143 -18.77 5.20 -13.51
CA ASP A 143 -18.82 6.59 -13.05
C ASP A 143 -18.51 6.74 -11.56
N LEU A 144 -19.00 5.80 -10.74
CA LEU A 144 -18.68 5.78 -9.30
C LEU A 144 -17.18 5.56 -9.07
N ILE A 145 -16.56 4.61 -9.77
CA ILE A 145 -15.11 4.35 -9.67
C ILE A 145 -14.33 5.59 -10.15
N ARG A 146 -14.73 6.18 -11.26
CA ARG A 146 -14.10 7.41 -11.77
C ARG A 146 -14.23 8.57 -10.78
N CYS A 147 -15.41 8.74 -10.18
CA CYS A 147 -15.64 9.73 -9.12
C CYS A 147 -14.72 9.50 -7.92
N ILE A 148 -14.55 8.24 -7.48
CA ILE A 148 -13.66 7.87 -6.38
C ILE A 148 -12.21 8.23 -6.69
N LEU A 149 -11.73 7.93 -7.91
CA LEU A 149 -10.34 8.17 -8.30
C LEU A 149 -10.02 9.64 -8.56
N LEU A 150 -10.97 10.40 -9.13
CA LEU A 150 -10.76 11.80 -9.50
C LEU A 150 -11.18 12.80 -8.41
N GLN A 151 -12.01 12.41 -7.45
CA GLN A 151 -12.49 13.21 -6.34
C GLN A 151 -12.98 14.62 -6.77
N PRO A 152 -14.01 14.70 -7.62
CA PRO A 152 -14.48 15.96 -8.17
C PRO A 152 -15.20 16.82 -7.15
N SER A 153 -15.03 18.13 -7.29
CA SER A 153 -15.82 19.17 -6.61
C SER A 153 -16.46 20.08 -7.64
N VAL A 154 -17.72 20.40 -7.45
CA VAL A 154 -18.50 21.29 -8.32
C VAL A 154 -18.87 22.53 -7.50
N LYS A 155 -18.23 23.66 -7.80
CA LYS A 155 -18.54 24.94 -7.17
C LYS A 155 -19.65 25.63 -7.94
N LEU A 156 -20.78 25.81 -7.31
CA LEU A 156 -22.00 26.33 -7.94
C LEU A 156 -22.16 27.84 -7.71
N ARG A 157 -22.62 28.54 -8.75
CA ARG A 157 -22.95 29.96 -8.70
C ARG A 157 -24.27 30.19 -9.46
N ARG A 158 -25.15 31.02 -8.91
CA ARG A 158 -26.35 31.47 -9.62
C ARG A 158 -25.98 32.38 -10.78
N THR A 159 -26.74 32.25 -11.87
CA THR A 159 -26.70 33.11 -13.05
C THR A 159 -28.11 33.33 -13.59
N PRO A 160 -28.46 34.51 -14.14
CA PRO A 160 -29.73 34.70 -14.79
C PRO A 160 -29.86 34.06 -16.17
N SER A 161 -28.76 33.50 -16.67
CA SER A 161 -28.66 32.87 -18.00
C SER A 161 -28.69 31.35 -17.94
N ASN A 162 -28.86 30.72 -19.10
CA ASN A 162 -28.81 29.25 -19.30
C ASN A 162 -29.81 28.50 -18.42
N THR A 163 -29.29 27.56 -17.60
CA THR A 163 -30.06 26.73 -16.64
C THR A 163 -30.27 27.40 -15.27
N GLY A 164 -29.83 28.64 -15.11
CA GLY A 164 -29.85 29.35 -13.83
C GLY A 164 -28.65 29.07 -12.94
N PHE A 165 -27.72 28.21 -13.37
CA PHE A 165 -26.48 27.91 -12.69
C PHE A 165 -25.28 27.93 -13.63
N GLU A 166 -24.14 28.31 -13.08
CA GLU A 166 -22.80 28.07 -13.63
C GLU A 166 -21.98 27.27 -12.62
N ALA A 167 -21.02 26.49 -13.10
CA ALA A 167 -20.18 25.67 -12.25
C ALA A 167 -18.70 25.80 -12.62
N GLU A 168 -17.86 25.83 -11.60
CA GLU A 168 -16.43 25.60 -11.68
C GLU A 168 -16.15 24.17 -11.21
N TYR A 169 -15.42 23.40 -12.03
CA TYR A 169 -15.09 22.00 -11.74
C TYR A 169 -13.65 21.90 -11.26
N VAL A 170 -13.44 21.33 -10.07
CA VAL A 170 -12.14 21.10 -9.49
C VAL A 170 -11.99 19.59 -9.22
N GLN A 171 -10.85 19.05 -9.55
CA GLN A 171 -10.51 17.65 -9.25
C GLN A 171 -9.33 17.59 -8.28
N ARG A 172 -9.33 16.58 -7.40
CA ARG A 172 -8.22 16.23 -6.50
C ARG A 172 -7.89 14.76 -6.67
N PRO A 173 -7.41 14.35 -7.86
CA PRO A 173 -7.26 12.96 -8.21
C PRO A 173 -6.21 12.28 -7.35
N LEU A 174 -6.35 10.97 -7.20
CA LEU A 174 -5.45 10.11 -6.42
C LEU A 174 -4.22 9.71 -7.24
N MET A 175 -3.45 10.70 -7.67
CA MET A 175 -2.38 10.56 -8.65
C MET A 175 -1.22 9.66 -8.18
N ASN A 176 -1.06 9.44 -6.86
CA ASN A 176 -0.02 8.57 -6.31
C ASN A 176 -0.54 7.18 -5.89
N LEU A 177 -1.79 6.81 -6.23
CA LEU A 177 -2.40 5.55 -5.80
C LEU A 177 -1.66 4.31 -6.34
N TYR A 178 -0.93 4.43 -7.45
CA TYR A 178 -0.13 3.32 -8.00
C TYR A 178 1.02 2.89 -7.08
N PHE A 179 1.42 3.72 -6.11
CA PHE A 179 2.30 3.33 -5.01
C PHE A 179 1.50 2.65 -3.90
N THR A 180 1.03 1.44 -4.16
CA THR A 180 0.15 0.68 -3.26
C THR A 180 0.83 0.20 -1.97
N ARG A 181 2.13 0.37 -1.85
CA ARG A 181 2.90 0.05 -0.63
C ARG A 181 2.51 0.92 0.55
N ASP A 182 2.21 2.20 0.31
CA ASP A 182 2.24 3.22 1.37
C ASP A 182 0.98 3.27 2.22
N GLN A 183 -0.19 2.91 1.66
CA GLN A 183 -1.49 3.05 2.34
C GLN A 183 -1.73 2.01 3.43
N SER A 184 -0.90 0.96 3.50
CA SER A 184 -1.07 -0.12 4.47
C SER A 184 0.22 -0.90 4.69
N ILE A 185 0.29 -1.62 5.82
CA ILE A 185 1.34 -2.61 6.07
C ILE A 185 0.71 -3.98 6.35
N THR A 186 1.45 -5.04 6.00
CA THR A 186 1.09 -6.41 6.36
C THR A 186 2.09 -6.97 7.35
N THR A 187 1.64 -7.18 8.57
CA THR A 187 2.44 -7.75 9.67
C THR A 187 2.14 -9.24 9.82
N PRO A 188 2.91 -10.01 10.60
CA PRO A 188 2.57 -11.40 10.94
C PRO A 188 1.22 -11.58 11.63
N ARG A 189 0.61 -10.51 12.13
CA ARG A 189 -0.72 -10.53 12.76
C ARG A 189 -1.85 -10.17 11.81
N GLY A 190 -1.55 -9.47 10.72
CA GLY A 190 -2.54 -9.01 9.75
C GLY A 190 -2.25 -7.62 9.20
N HIS A 191 -3.25 -7.06 8.55
CA HIS A 191 -3.14 -5.77 7.86
C HIS A 191 -3.42 -4.59 8.78
N ILE A 192 -2.67 -3.51 8.59
CA ILE A 192 -2.89 -2.23 9.27
C ILE A 192 -3.07 -1.17 8.20
N ILE A 193 -4.14 -0.41 8.29
CA ILE A 193 -4.37 0.75 7.43
C ILE A 193 -3.54 1.92 7.96
N CYS A 194 -2.72 2.46 7.10
CA CYS A 194 -1.83 3.58 7.41
C CYS A 194 -2.59 4.91 7.52
N LYS A 195 -1.91 5.92 8.03
CA LYS A 195 -2.29 7.32 7.93
C LYS A 195 -1.17 8.08 7.26
N MET A 196 -1.46 8.53 6.05
CA MET A 196 -0.50 9.23 5.21
C MET A 196 -0.07 10.57 5.84
N ASN A 197 1.19 10.93 5.68
CA ASN A 197 1.68 12.26 6.04
C ASN A 197 1.16 13.33 5.09
N SER A 198 1.06 13.03 3.80
CA SER A 198 0.47 13.93 2.81
C SER A 198 -1.05 13.93 2.87
N THR A 199 -1.66 15.12 3.01
CA THR A 199 -3.12 15.29 2.95
C THR A 199 -3.69 14.96 1.56
N GLN A 200 -2.90 15.16 0.52
CA GLN A 200 -3.24 14.80 -0.87
C GLN A 200 -3.43 13.29 -1.03
N ARG A 201 -2.61 12.48 -0.35
CA ARG A 201 -2.66 11.01 -0.40
C ARG A 201 -3.59 10.40 0.65
N ALA A 202 -4.06 11.17 1.62
CA ALA A 202 -4.87 10.65 2.73
C ALA A 202 -6.10 9.82 2.29
N PRO A 203 -6.87 10.21 1.23
CA PRO A 203 -8.03 9.45 0.80
C PRO A 203 -7.70 8.07 0.18
N GLU A 204 -6.46 7.84 -0.27
CA GLU A 204 -6.01 6.54 -0.81
C GLU A 204 -6.25 5.40 0.19
N THR A 205 -6.10 5.66 1.48
CA THR A 205 -6.24 4.66 2.54
C THR A 205 -7.66 4.11 2.68
N ASP A 206 -8.70 4.88 2.33
CA ASP A 206 -10.09 4.41 2.35
C ASP A 206 -10.37 3.44 1.21
N ILE A 207 -9.75 3.66 0.05
CA ILE A 207 -9.84 2.75 -1.11
C ILE A 207 -9.18 1.43 -0.77
N ILE A 208 -7.97 1.45 -0.23
CA ILE A 208 -7.26 0.24 0.17
C ILE A 208 -8.02 -0.53 1.27
N ALA A 209 -8.64 0.16 2.23
CA ALA A 209 -9.48 -0.48 3.23
C ALA A 209 -10.71 -1.17 2.62
N LEU A 210 -11.35 -0.56 1.60
CA LEU A 210 -12.42 -1.20 0.84
C LEU A 210 -11.88 -2.42 0.09
N CYS A 211 -10.74 -2.30 -0.59
CA CYS A 211 -10.11 -3.44 -1.29
C CYS A 211 -9.87 -4.61 -0.34
N TYR A 212 -9.33 -4.38 0.84
CA TYR A 212 -9.13 -5.44 1.82
C TYR A 212 -10.44 -6.12 2.21
N THR A 213 -11.49 -5.35 2.45
CA THR A 213 -12.82 -5.90 2.78
C THR A 213 -13.34 -6.79 1.64
N GLN A 214 -13.21 -6.37 0.38
CA GLN A 214 -13.64 -7.16 -0.78
C GLN A 214 -12.79 -8.42 -0.99
N LEU A 215 -11.52 -8.38 -0.62
CA LEU A 215 -10.61 -9.54 -0.66
C LEU A 215 -10.78 -10.46 0.56
N GLY A 216 -11.80 -10.24 1.41
CA GLY A 216 -12.04 -11.03 2.61
C GLY A 216 -11.03 -10.80 3.73
N GLN A 217 -10.24 -9.74 3.63
CA GLN A 217 -9.25 -9.35 4.63
C GLN A 217 -9.84 -8.30 5.58
N ARG A 218 -9.65 -8.47 6.89
CA ARG A 218 -10.07 -7.45 7.88
C ARG A 218 -8.83 -6.79 8.47
N PRO A 219 -8.64 -5.48 8.26
CA PRO A 219 -7.57 -4.76 8.93
C PRO A 219 -7.69 -4.85 10.45
N LEU A 220 -6.58 -5.09 11.13
CA LEU A 220 -6.49 -5.15 12.60
C LEU A 220 -6.60 -3.78 13.24
N LEU A 221 -6.07 -2.78 12.57
CA LEU A 221 -5.88 -1.42 13.07
C LEU A 221 -5.94 -0.43 11.92
N ARG A 222 -6.42 0.78 12.20
CA ARG A 222 -6.21 1.97 11.38
C ARG A 222 -5.49 3.01 12.23
N ILE A 223 -4.36 3.51 11.75
CA ILE A 223 -3.63 4.59 12.43
C ILE A 223 -4.47 5.87 12.42
N SER A 224 -4.49 6.58 13.53
CA SER A 224 -5.36 7.73 13.74
C SER A 224 -4.71 8.84 14.57
N GLY A 225 -5.45 9.91 14.84
CA GLY A 225 -4.99 11.05 15.65
C GLY A 225 -3.69 11.65 15.09
N GLU A 226 -2.68 11.83 15.91
CA GLU A 226 -1.37 12.37 15.53
C GLU A 226 -0.42 11.29 14.96
N GLY A 227 -0.83 10.01 14.98
CA GLY A 227 -0.05 8.93 14.39
C GLY A 227 0.05 9.08 12.88
N ARG A 228 1.25 8.84 12.34
CA ARG A 228 1.54 8.73 10.91
C ARG A 228 2.29 7.45 10.64
N LEU A 229 1.93 6.79 9.55
CA LEU A 229 2.55 5.55 9.09
C LEU A 229 2.40 5.49 7.58
N GLU A 230 3.49 5.18 6.89
CA GLU A 230 3.49 4.81 5.46
C GLU A 230 4.24 3.49 5.28
N GLY A 231 3.73 2.64 4.38
CA GLY A 231 4.14 1.24 4.32
C GLY A 231 5.55 1.01 3.81
N GLY A 232 6.14 1.95 3.08
CA GLY A 232 7.56 1.91 2.69
C GLY A 232 8.54 1.96 3.86
N ASP A 233 8.06 2.33 5.05
CA ASP A 233 8.84 2.30 6.29
C ASP A 233 8.80 0.95 7.02
N TYR A 234 7.97 -0.01 6.60
CA TYR A 234 7.81 -1.27 7.32
C TYR A 234 8.39 -2.47 6.55
N ILE A 235 9.26 -3.23 7.19
CA ILE A 235 9.86 -4.46 6.65
C ILE A 235 9.79 -5.57 7.72
N PRO A 236 9.02 -6.65 7.50
CA PRO A 236 9.06 -7.83 8.35
C PRO A 236 10.37 -8.59 8.09
N ALA A 237 11.14 -8.89 9.14
CA ALA A 237 12.48 -9.46 9.02
C ALA A 237 12.64 -10.76 9.86
N GLY A 238 11.72 -11.71 9.67
CA GLY A 238 11.75 -13.07 10.21
C GLY A 238 11.45 -13.16 11.70
N THR A 239 12.35 -12.71 12.55
CA THR A 239 12.18 -12.73 14.00
C THR A 239 11.94 -11.34 14.59
N LEU A 240 11.97 -10.31 13.77
CA LEU A 240 11.80 -8.91 14.16
C LEU A 240 11.08 -8.11 13.07
N SER A 241 10.54 -6.97 13.46
CA SER A 241 10.06 -5.93 12.54
C SER A 241 11.05 -4.78 12.50
N LEU A 242 11.40 -4.33 11.29
CA LEU A 242 12.06 -3.06 11.05
C LEU A 242 10.98 -2.03 10.74
N ILE A 243 11.09 -0.82 11.31
CA ILE A 243 10.18 0.27 11.00
C ILE A 243 10.94 1.59 10.99
N GLY A 244 10.93 2.28 9.84
CA GLY A 244 11.48 3.61 9.68
C GLY A 244 10.69 4.64 10.48
N CYS A 245 11.38 5.60 11.09
CA CYS A 245 10.80 6.82 11.63
C CYS A 245 11.59 8.01 11.11
N GLY A 246 10.92 8.89 10.39
CA GLY A 246 11.55 10.01 9.72
C GLY A 246 10.52 10.96 9.14
N MET A 247 10.60 11.21 7.84
CA MET A 247 9.73 12.15 7.15
C MET A 247 8.25 11.73 7.14
N ARG A 248 7.96 10.44 7.00
CA ARG A 248 6.62 9.93 6.73
C ARG A 248 5.98 9.23 7.92
N THR A 249 6.74 8.40 8.62
CA THR A 249 6.28 7.68 9.81
C THR A 249 6.81 8.33 11.08
N ASN A 250 5.99 8.40 12.13
CA ASN A 250 6.37 8.97 13.43
C ASN A 250 6.23 7.98 14.59
N ASP A 251 6.79 8.35 15.74
CA ASP A 251 6.75 7.54 16.96
C ASP A 251 5.32 7.22 17.41
N GLU A 252 4.38 8.13 17.21
CA GLU A 252 2.98 7.93 17.61
C GLU A 252 2.33 6.81 16.77
N GLY A 253 2.57 6.76 15.44
CA GLY A 253 2.10 5.67 14.60
C GLY A 253 2.67 4.33 15.04
N VAL A 254 3.97 4.26 15.35
CA VAL A 254 4.63 3.04 15.86
C VAL A 254 4.06 2.64 17.22
N ARG A 255 3.81 3.60 18.12
CA ARG A 255 3.22 3.35 19.44
C ARG A 255 1.84 2.70 19.32
N GLN A 256 0.98 3.18 18.44
CA GLN A 256 -0.35 2.60 18.21
C GLN A 256 -0.27 1.13 17.78
N ILE A 257 0.68 0.77 16.91
CA ILE A 257 0.89 -0.63 16.49
C ILE A 257 1.36 -1.49 17.69
N MET A 258 2.28 -0.99 18.50
CA MET A 258 2.77 -1.69 19.71
C MET A 258 1.64 -1.93 20.71
N GLU A 259 0.83 -0.92 21.02
CA GLU A 259 -0.27 -0.99 21.97
C GLU A 259 -1.39 -1.92 21.52
N ALA A 260 -1.67 -1.94 20.21
CA ALA A 260 -2.62 -2.87 19.61
C ALA A 260 -2.08 -4.32 19.52
N ASP A 261 -0.83 -4.57 19.91
CA ASP A 261 -0.15 -5.86 19.72
C ASP A 261 -0.15 -6.32 18.25
N ALA A 262 -0.06 -5.39 17.33
CA ALA A 262 -0.29 -5.65 15.91
C ALA A 262 0.98 -5.94 15.09
N PHE A 263 2.19 -5.81 15.65
CA PHE A 263 3.43 -6.18 14.96
C PHE A 263 3.60 -7.69 14.75
N GLY A 264 3.26 -8.51 15.74
CA GLY A 264 3.42 -9.96 15.69
C GLY A 264 4.82 -10.48 16.02
N HIS A 265 5.85 -9.66 16.00
CA HIS A 265 7.21 -9.99 16.42
C HIS A 265 7.48 -9.52 17.87
N ASP A 266 8.37 -10.23 18.57
CA ASP A 266 8.75 -9.87 19.95
C ASP A 266 9.84 -8.79 19.99
N THR A 267 10.47 -8.50 18.86
CA THR A 267 11.49 -7.47 18.71
C THR A 267 11.09 -6.48 17.63
N ILE A 268 11.09 -5.19 17.95
CA ILE A 268 10.83 -4.09 17.03
C ILE A 268 12.08 -3.21 16.99
N VAL A 269 12.57 -2.94 15.80
CA VAL A 269 13.72 -2.07 15.54
C VAL A 269 13.21 -0.82 14.84
N ILE A 270 13.21 0.29 15.56
CA ILE A 270 12.82 1.58 15.02
C ILE A 270 14.06 2.24 14.41
N VAL A 271 14.12 2.30 13.10
CA VAL A 271 15.22 2.90 12.34
C VAL A 271 14.99 4.40 12.23
N ARG A 272 15.96 5.21 12.69
CA ARG A 272 15.85 6.66 12.79
C ARG A 272 16.49 7.34 11.59
N ASP A 273 15.70 7.96 10.74
CA ASP A 273 16.20 8.84 9.69
C ASP A 273 16.25 10.29 10.17
N HIS A 274 17.43 10.89 10.13
CA HIS A 274 17.69 12.27 10.54
C HIS A 274 17.84 13.23 9.35
N LYS A 275 18.04 12.70 8.15
CA LYS A 275 18.24 13.51 6.94
C LYS A 275 16.95 14.10 6.40
N LEU A 276 15.83 13.38 6.50
CA LEU A 276 14.50 13.79 6.05
C LEU A 276 14.48 14.27 4.58
N TRP A 277 15.07 13.49 3.69
CA TRP A 277 15.20 13.83 2.29
C TRP A 277 14.15 13.12 1.43
N GLN A 278 13.48 13.85 0.50
CA GLN A 278 12.37 13.33 -0.31
C GLN A 278 12.73 12.05 -1.10
N MET A 279 13.90 12.01 -1.75
CA MET A 279 14.35 10.83 -2.49
C MET A 279 14.58 9.59 -1.59
N GLN A 280 14.80 9.79 -0.30
CA GLN A 280 14.99 8.75 0.71
C GLN A 280 13.89 8.82 1.78
N MET A 281 12.66 9.09 1.37
CA MET A 281 11.54 9.41 2.25
C MET A 281 11.09 8.24 3.15
N HIS A 282 11.35 7.00 2.72
CA HIS A 282 11.03 5.78 3.43
C HIS A 282 12.24 4.88 3.62
N LEU A 283 12.14 3.93 4.53
CA LEU A 283 13.18 2.94 4.78
C LEU A 283 13.56 2.16 3.50
N ASP A 284 12.57 1.74 2.71
CA ASP A 284 12.74 0.94 1.49
C ASP A 284 13.39 1.68 0.32
N THR A 285 13.59 2.98 0.43
CA THR A 285 14.29 3.76 -0.59
C THR A 285 15.80 3.81 -0.38
N TYR A 286 16.29 3.59 0.85
CA TYR A 286 17.73 3.59 1.15
C TYR A 286 18.25 2.30 1.77
N PHE A 287 17.35 1.40 2.18
CA PHE A 287 17.64 0.08 2.75
C PHE A 287 16.57 -0.92 2.30
N ASN A 288 16.96 -2.13 1.90
CA ASN A 288 16.01 -3.18 1.58
C ASN A 288 16.59 -4.57 1.83
N VAL A 289 15.73 -5.56 2.00
CA VAL A 289 16.11 -6.91 2.40
C VAL A 289 15.94 -7.90 1.25
N ILE A 290 16.99 -8.68 0.97
CA ILE A 290 17.01 -9.72 -0.06
C ILE A 290 16.76 -11.11 0.56
N ASP A 291 17.42 -11.38 1.71
CA ASP A 291 17.31 -12.66 2.42
C ASP A 291 17.58 -12.43 3.92
N LYS A 292 17.46 -13.48 4.73
CA LYS A 292 17.71 -13.45 6.19
C LYS A 292 19.10 -12.90 6.58
N ASP A 293 20.06 -13.09 5.71
CA ASP A 293 21.48 -12.74 5.90
C ASP A 293 22.01 -11.75 4.87
N LEU A 294 21.13 -11.18 4.03
CA LEU A 294 21.52 -10.33 2.92
C LEU A 294 20.57 -9.14 2.73
N CYS A 295 21.13 -7.94 2.63
CA CYS A 295 20.39 -6.72 2.35
C CYS A 295 21.19 -5.77 1.46
N THR A 296 20.55 -4.71 1.02
CA THR A 296 21.18 -3.57 0.35
C THR A 296 21.08 -2.31 1.20
N MET A 297 21.99 -1.38 1.02
CA MET A 297 21.90 -0.05 1.59
C MET A 297 22.64 0.94 0.68
N VAL A 298 22.10 2.13 0.51
CA VAL A 298 22.76 3.18 -0.26
C VAL A 298 24.10 3.56 0.40
N SER A 299 25.14 3.73 -0.42
CA SER A 299 26.52 3.96 0.04
C SER A 299 26.64 5.18 0.95
N SER A 300 25.85 6.23 0.70
CA SER A 300 25.85 7.43 1.54
C SER A 300 25.41 7.14 2.99
N ARG A 301 24.48 6.21 3.20
CA ARG A 301 24.03 5.78 4.55
C ARG A 301 24.94 4.71 5.15
N LEU A 302 25.43 3.78 4.33
CA LEU A 302 26.27 2.67 4.77
C LEU A 302 27.61 3.14 5.37
N PHE A 303 28.21 4.15 4.77
CA PHE A 303 29.52 4.67 5.14
C PHE A 303 29.48 5.97 5.93
N ALA A 304 28.27 6.46 6.28
CA ALA A 304 28.10 7.67 7.07
C ALA A 304 28.73 7.57 8.46
N LYS A 305 29.31 8.67 8.91
CA LYS A 305 29.89 8.81 10.26
C LYS A 305 28.86 9.38 11.25
N PRO A 306 29.02 9.14 12.56
CA PRO A 306 28.05 9.54 13.57
C PRO A 306 27.62 11.02 13.58
N ASN A 307 28.40 11.92 13.02
CA ASN A 307 28.11 13.35 12.94
C ASN A 307 27.52 13.81 11.60
N GLU A 308 27.29 12.88 10.67
CA GLU A 308 26.73 13.17 9.36
C GLU A 308 25.22 12.95 9.38
N SER A 309 24.47 13.74 8.58
CA SER A 309 22.99 13.65 8.51
C SER A 309 22.51 12.30 7.95
N GLU A 310 23.36 11.65 7.15
CA GLU A 310 23.15 10.33 6.57
C GLU A 310 23.29 9.18 7.57
N TYR A 311 23.88 9.45 8.75
CA TYR A 311 24.08 8.41 9.76
C TYR A 311 22.75 7.90 10.32
N VAL A 312 22.50 6.62 10.13
CA VAL A 312 21.27 5.97 10.56
C VAL A 312 21.45 5.27 11.90
N THR A 313 20.60 5.60 12.83
CA THR A 313 20.55 4.94 14.14
C THR A 313 19.30 4.11 14.30
N CYS A 314 19.24 3.27 15.33
CA CYS A 314 18.02 2.58 15.67
C CYS A 314 17.82 2.42 17.17
N ASP A 315 16.54 2.34 17.55
CA ASP A 315 16.08 1.97 18.90
C ASP A 315 15.54 0.54 18.85
N ILE A 316 15.90 -0.29 19.81
CA ILE A 316 15.41 -1.66 19.89
C ILE A 316 14.42 -1.78 21.04
N TRP A 317 13.22 -2.26 20.71
CA TRP A 317 12.17 -2.57 21.67
C TRP A 317 11.95 -4.08 21.69
N THR A 318 11.81 -4.66 22.87
CA THR A 318 11.56 -6.09 23.04
C THR A 318 10.41 -6.31 24.00
N ARG A 319 9.75 -7.45 23.86
CA ARG A 319 8.80 -7.94 24.86
C ARG A 319 9.14 -9.37 25.25
N LYS A 320 8.71 -9.75 26.44
CA LYS A 320 8.74 -11.16 26.84
C LYS A 320 7.66 -11.90 26.03
N ARG A 321 8.01 -13.06 25.50
CA ARG A 321 7.08 -13.90 24.74
C ARG A 321 5.77 -14.13 25.50
N GLY A 322 4.64 -13.94 24.85
CA GLY A 322 3.30 -14.07 25.44
C GLY A 322 2.81 -12.82 26.19
N THR A 323 3.60 -11.74 26.25
CA THR A 323 3.14 -10.44 26.78
C THR A 323 2.86 -9.46 25.63
N LYS A 324 2.05 -8.41 25.91
CA LYS A 324 1.71 -7.37 24.92
C LYS A 324 2.57 -6.12 25.08
N THR A 325 3.31 -5.98 26.17
CA THR A 325 4.03 -4.75 26.50
C THR A 325 5.47 -4.81 26.02
N TYR A 326 5.80 -3.93 25.09
CA TYR A 326 7.17 -3.71 24.64
C TYR A 326 7.92 -2.79 25.61
N LYS A 327 9.20 -3.07 25.81
CA LYS A 327 10.12 -2.24 26.59
C LYS A 327 11.32 -1.89 25.74
N LYS A 328 11.78 -0.65 25.82
CA LYS A 328 12.98 -0.21 25.13
C LYS A 328 14.20 -0.91 25.75
N TRP A 329 14.92 -1.67 24.92
CA TRP A 329 16.12 -2.41 25.34
C TRP A 329 17.40 -1.68 25.03
N LYS A 330 17.53 -1.13 23.78
CA LYS A 330 18.69 -0.32 23.37
C LYS A 330 18.18 0.95 22.69
N ARG A 331 18.96 2.00 22.74
CA ARG A 331 18.64 3.30 22.15
C ARG A 331 19.81 3.85 21.36
N ASN A 332 19.52 4.49 20.24
CA ASN A 332 20.45 5.28 19.46
C ASN A 332 21.76 4.53 19.12
N ILE A 333 21.63 3.28 18.71
CA ILE A 333 22.77 2.48 18.21
C ILE A 333 22.88 2.60 16.70
N SER A 334 24.09 2.39 16.17
CA SER A 334 24.30 2.35 14.71
C SER A 334 23.44 1.24 14.08
N PHE A 335 22.63 1.60 13.09
CA PHE A 335 21.83 0.60 12.37
C PHE A 335 22.72 -0.35 11.56
N VAL A 336 23.80 0.16 10.96
CA VAL A 336 24.80 -0.65 10.23
C VAL A 336 25.47 -1.65 11.17
N SER A 337 25.89 -1.21 12.37
CA SER A 337 26.48 -2.11 13.38
C SER A 337 25.49 -3.17 13.84
N PHE A 338 24.23 -2.79 14.06
CA PHE A 338 23.15 -3.71 14.43
C PHE A 338 22.99 -4.83 13.39
N LEU A 339 23.00 -4.50 12.08
CA LEU A 339 22.89 -5.48 11.00
C LEU A 339 24.11 -6.41 10.97
N LYS A 340 25.33 -5.85 11.05
CA LYS A 340 26.60 -6.60 11.01
C LYS A 340 26.72 -7.56 12.22
N GLU A 341 26.37 -7.12 13.43
CA GLU A 341 26.34 -7.96 14.64
C GLU A 341 25.38 -9.16 14.51
N ARG A 342 24.39 -9.08 13.66
CA ARG A 342 23.45 -10.18 13.33
C ARG A 342 23.89 -11.04 12.14
N GLY A 343 25.09 -10.80 11.62
CA GLY A 343 25.64 -11.55 10.50
C GLY A 343 25.01 -11.19 9.13
N VAL A 344 24.34 -10.02 9.03
CA VAL A 344 23.74 -9.59 7.77
C VAL A 344 24.82 -8.97 6.89
N HIS A 345 25.00 -9.51 5.69
CA HIS A 345 25.83 -8.94 4.65
C HIS A 345 25.10 -7.79 3.96
N ILE A 346 25.80 -6.66 3.76
CA ILE A 346 25.20 -5.45 3.17
C ILE A 346 25.86 -5.19 1.82
N ILE A 347 25.10 -5.23 0.73
CA ILE A 347 25.53 -4.82 -0.60
C ILE A 347 25.37 -3.30 -0.71
N PRO A 348 26.44 -2.55 -0.96
CA PRO A 348 26.36 -1.10 -1.16
C PRO A 348 25.73 -0.78 -2.52
N ILE A 349 24.78 0.17 -2.51
CA ILE A 349 24.22 0.80 -3.70
C ILE A 349 24.90 2.13 -3.91
N ASP A 350 25.60 2.29 -5.01
CA ASP A 350 26.34 3.51 -5.31
C ASP A 350 25.38 4.59 -5.85
N ARG A 351 25.83 5.87 -5.83
CA ARG A 351 24.95 7.01 -6.12
C ARG A 351 24.26 6.93 -7.50
N ALA A 352 24.93 6.42 -8.52
CA ALA A 352 24.33 6.30 -9.85
C ALA A 352 23.14 5.31 -9.84
N ASP A 353 23.31 4.15 -9.18
CA ASP A 353 22.26 3.14 -9.05
C ASP A 353 21.14 3.60 -8.09
N GLU A 354 21.48 4.37 -7.04
CA GLU A 354 20.50 4.99 -6.15
C GLU A 354 19.54 5.91 -6.90
N LEU A 355 20.06 6.75 -7.81
CA LEU A 355 19.27 7.64 -8.65
C LEU A 355 18.34 6.90 -9.62
N HIS A 356 18.60 5.62 -9.90
CA HIS A 356 17.74 4.71 -10.65
C HIS A 356 16.96 3.76 -9.73
N TYR A 357 16.74 4.14 -8.48
CA TYR A 357 15.92 3.38 -7.50
C TYR A 357 16.32 1.91 -7.33
N ALA A 358 17.60 1.57 -7.51
CA ALA A 358 18.13 0.21 -7.36
C ALA A 358 17.80 -0.44 -6.03
N ASN A 359 17.65 0.34 -4.97
CA ASN A 359 17.32 -0.16 -3.63
C ASN A 359 15.83 -0.46 -3.44
N ASN A 360 14.95 0.05 -4.31
CA ASN A 360 13.50 -0.11 -4.21
C ASN A 360 13.00 -1.31 -5.02
N PHE A 361 13.65 -2.47 -4.84
CA PHE A 361 13.27 -3.75 -5.45
C PHE A 361 12.24 -4.50 -4.60
N LEU A 362 11.47 -5.39 -5.24
CA LEU A 362 10.60 -6.34 -4.55
C LEU A 362 11.31 -7.69 -4.41
N THR A 363 11.45 -8.19 -3.19
CA THR A 363 11.89 -9.56 -2.94
C THR A 363 10.69 -10.49 -3.09
N ILE A 364 10.73 -11.41 -4.07
CA ILE A 364 9.64 -12.34 -4.35
C ILE A 364 9.86 -13.74 -3.78
N ALA A 365 11.12 -14.09 -3.48
CA ALA A 365 11.53 -15.33 -2.81
C ALA A 365 12.94 -15.14 -2.23
N PRO A 366 13.45 -16.05 -1.39
CA PRO A 366 14.82 -15.95 -0.87
C PRO A 366 15.84 -15.80 -2.03
N ARG A 367 16.65 -14.73 -1.98
CA ARG A 367 17.65 -14.36 -3.00
C ARG A 367 17.07 -14.20 -4.43
N HIS A 368 15.79 -13.93 -4.55
CA HIS A 368 15.13 -13.66 -5.82
C HIS A 368 14.38 -12.34 -5.75
N ILE A 369 14.83 -11.35 -6.51
CA ILE A 369 14.30 -9.99 -6.49
C ILE A 369 13.84 -9.55 -7.88
N MET A 370 12.89 -8.63 -7.91
CA MET A 370 12.48 -7.88 -9.09
C MET A 370 12.91 -6.43 -8.90
N ALA A 371 13.77 -5.94 -9.76
CA ALA A 371 14.40 -4.63 -9.65
C ALA A 371 14.36 -3.84 -10.96
N VAL A 372 14.45 -2.52 -10.87
CA VAL A 372 14.50 -1.64 -12.05
C VAL A 372 15.72 -1.95 -12.92
N GLY A 373 15.52 -2.05 -14.23
CA GLY A 373 16.58 -2.22 -15.23
C GLY A 373 17.53 -1.02 -15.28
N GLY A 374 18.55 -1.12 -16.14
CA GLY A 374 19.50 -0.01 -16.37
C GLY A 374 20.54 0.21 -15.26
N GLN A 375 20.63 -0.67 -14.28
CA GLN A 375 21.59 -0.59 -13.19
C GLN A 375 23.04 -0.85 -13.66
N SER A 376 24.01 -0.31 -12.94
CA SER A 376 25.43 -0.43 -13.28
C SER A 376 25.91 -1.89 -13.30
N GLN A 377 26.92 -2.18 -14.13
CA GLN A 377 27.56 -3.49 -14.14
C GLN A 377 28.16 -3.87 -12.79
N VAL A 378 28.63 -2.89 -12.03
CA VAL A 378 29.19 -3.09 -10.68
C VAL A 378 28.13 -3.64 -9.73
N LEU A 379 26.94 -3.06 -9.73
CA LEU A 379 25.83 -3.56 -8.90
C LEU A 379 25.37 -4.93 -9.36
N GLN A 380 25.22 -5.15 -10.67
CA GLN A 380 24.85 -6.45 -11.23
C GLN A 380 25.83 -7.56 -10.82
N GLN A 381 27.14 -7.27 -10.85
CA GLN A 381 28.19 -8.19 -10.40
C GLN A 381 28.11 -8.45 -8.88
N ARG A 382 27.90 -7.41 -8.06
CA ARG A 382 27.73 -7.58 -6.60
C ARG A 382 26.55 -8.48 -6.25
N LEU A 383 25.41 -8.28 -6.90
CA LEU A 383 24.21 -9.10 -6.71
C LEU A 383 24.44 -10.55 -7.17
N SER A 384 25.02 -10.74 -8.35
CA SER A 384 25.36 -12.07 -8.88
C SER A 384 26.35 -12.80 -7.98
N ALA A 385 27.42 -12.15 -7.51
CA ALA A 385 28.40 -12.73 -6.60
C ALA A 385 27.80 -13.14 -5.25
N ALA A 386 26.75 -12.45 -4.82
CA ALA A 386 25.98 -12.79 -3.61
C ALA A 386 24.91 -13.89 -3.87
N GLY A 387 24.85 -14.46 -5.07
CA GLY A 387 23.89 -15.50 -5.44
C GLY A 387 22.46 -15.01 -5.57
N VAL A 388 22.25 -13.73 -5.90
CA VAL A 388 20.93 -13.15 -6.09
C VAL A 388 20.48 -13.33 -7.53
N LYS A 389 19.30 -13.93 -7.72
CA LYS A 389 18.57 -13.92 -8.99
C LYS A 389 17.83 -12.59 -9.10
N VAL A 390 18.08 -11.86 -10.18
CA VAL A 390 17.43 -10.57 -10.44
C VAL A 390 16.61 -10.66 -11.72
N GLU A 391 15.37 -10.27 -11.65
CA GLU A 391 14.52 -10.00 -12.81
C GLU A 391 14.43 -8.48 -12.99
N TRP A 392 14.99 -8.01 -14.10
CA TRP A 392 15.05 -6.59 -14.41
C TRP A 392 13.75 -6.12 -15.05
N ILE A 393 13.12 -5.10 -14.45
CA ILE A 393 11.85 -4.54 -14.89
C ILE A 393 12.12 -3.22 -15.61
N PRO A 394 11.60 -3.01 -16.82
CA PRO A 394 11.65 -1.70 -17.47
C PRO A 394 10.61 -0.77 -16.80
N LEU A 395 11.08 0.17 -15.99
CA LEU A 395 10.27 1.17 -15.28
C LEU A 395 10.83 2.58 -15.51
N GLU A 396 11.14 2.91 -16.75
CA GLU A 396 11.83 4.16 -17.11
C GLU A 396 10.98 5.42 -16.84
N SER A 397 9.65 5.32 -17.05
CA SER A 397 8.73 6.43 -16.75
C SER A 397 8.28 6.45 -15.28
N LEU A 398 8.00 5.28 -14.72
CA LEU A 398 7.39 5.18 -13.39
C LEU A 398 8.33 5.58 -12.24
N ILE A 399 9.66 5.48 -12.45
CA ILE A 399 10.64 5.89 -11.44
C ILE A 399 10.63 7.40 -11.18
N ASP A 400 10.19 8.20 -12.14
CA ASP A 400 10.03 9.66 -11.97
C ASP A 400 8.97 10.04 -10.92
N GLY A 401 8.28 9.04 -10.35
CA GLY A 401 7.33 9.20 -9.25
C GLY A 401 7.92 9.11 -7.83
N TYR A 402 9.24 9.11 -7.66
CA TYR A 402 9.94 8.90 -6.38
C TYR A 402 9.80 7.49 -5.81
N GLY A 403 9.66 6.46 -6.64
CA GLY A 403 9.57 5.07 -6.19
C GLY A 403 9.65 4.08 -7.34
N ALA A 404 9.81 2.79 -7.01
CA ALA A 404 9.97 1.73 -7.99
C ALA A 404 9.20 0.45 -7.60
N ALA A 405 9.75 -0.72 -7.91
CA ALA A 405 9.08 -2.00 -7.80
C ALA A 405 8.49 -2.28 -6.40
N HIS A 406 9.20 -1.98 -5.32
CA HIS A 406 8.71 -2.18 -3.96
C HIS A 406 7.54 -1.26 -3.63
N CYS A 407 7.67 0.04 -3.95
CA CYS A 407 6.64 1.03 -3.68
C CYS A 407 5.32 0.76 -4.44
N MET A 408 5.38 0.15 -5.63
CA MET A 408 4.22 -0.15 -6.47
C MET A 408 3.48 -1.43 -6.06
N THR A 409 3.93 -2.13 -5.01
CA THR A 409 3.39 -3.42 -4.61
C THR A 409 3.02 -3.47 -3.14
N GLN A 410 1.82 -3.92 -2.83
CA GLN A 410 1.44 -4.29 -1.47
C GLN A 410 1.28 -5.81 -1.37
N VAL A 411 2.25 -6.46 -0.74
CA VAL A 411 2.22 -7.91 -0.56
C VAL A 411 1.26 -8.27 0.58
N LEU A 412 0.17 -8.95 0.23
CA LEU A 412 -0.89 -9.34 1.17
C LEU A 412 -0.61 -10.70 1.80
N ARG A 413 0.07 -11.59 1.06
CA ARG A 413 0.34 -12.96 1.49
C ARG A 413 1.69 -13.44 0.99
N ARG A 414 2.39 -14.17 1.87
CA ARG A 414 3.64 -14.90 1.60
C ARG A 414 3.61 -16.28 2.25
N HIS A 415 4.36 -17.22 1.73
CA HIS A 415 4.48 -18.58 2.29
C HIS A 415 5.93 -19.09 2.31
#